data_9b4cd74b115333bfa35934cdfda458ce
#
_entry.id   9b4cd74b115333bfa35934cdfda458ce
#
_cell.length_a   1.000
_cell.length_b   1.000
_cell.length_c   1.000
_cell.angle_alpha   90.00
_cell.angle_beta   90.00
_cell.angle_gamma   90.00
#
_symmetry.space_group_name_H-M   'P 1'
#
loop_
_entity.id
_entity.type
_entity.pdbx_description
1 polymer ?
#
loop_
_entity_poly.entity_id
_entity_poly.type
_entity_poly.pdbx_seq_one_letter_code
_entity_poly.pdbx_strand_id
1 'polypeptide(L)'
;MIKDVYQKTGETFYRPKNGKEISKDVKGFFKFSWRKANFVYINLFIFLIYIICAFSNFNWARCTNILYSSVTIGITAIGRALIIIGGDIDLSAGSIFALVAGLSARVYNSTYSAMGKNSALALIITLLFAVVFGFLLGGVNGFFVGYLHRPSFIVTLATRLVYRSLIVYTLSVQDGHPSTFRLDGYAGKGDTLYTMGNLSFASISLVGIIFILLVLFFYLLATRTKFGRKIYAVGSNSKAASLIGIHVSSVKALVFAIEGLLIGFAAFLQLGIRGNIDPSAAGKSYELYAIASNVLGGISMAGGSGNILGVLFGALAFQTIDKIIAALHLSPNLNDTIKGIILLVAVVFQILRFSPEGFNRLLVRLHLRFNSDLDVELEGEKQKKLDKIEKQYRKKIKAVNNDSGKDPERIKKEIFAVLKEQDDEKKTVGVVYDQKIQEAKKAIEEHKKLEAAKLEEKKKKEAQANEAAYQASKNRPVKETKSKEGKKNSEEKRVLSDKEKSAEEREQRLKQILLDYQEQKTDSD
;
A
#
# COMPACT_ATOMS: atom_id res chain seq x y z
N MET A 1 7.88 -30.99 -19.92
CA MET A 1 7.54 -29.63 -19.49
C MET A 1 8.18 -29.21 -18.17
N ILE A 2 8.14 -29.96 -17.07
CA ILE A 2 8.81 -29.59 -15.80
C ILE A 2 10.32 -29.84 -15.85
N LYS A 3 10.80 -30.87 -16.55
CA LYS A 3 12.25 -31.14 -16.76
C LYS A 3 12.94 -30.09 -17.63
N ASP A 4 12.28 -29.52 -18.62
CA ASP A 4 12.87 -28.52 -19.52
C ASP A 4 13.05 -27.15 -18.85
N VAL A 5 12.22 -26.81 -17.85
CA VAL A 5 12.38 -25.58 -17.07
C VAL A 5 13.56 -25.69 -16.11
N TYR A 6 13.84 -26.88 -15.56
CA TYR A 6 14.98 -27.09 -14.66
C TYR A 6 16.33 -27.13 -15.40
N GLN A 7 16.39 -27.64 -16.62
CA GLN A 7 17.61 -27.63 -17.43
C GLN A 7 17.97 -26.22 -17.90
N LYS A 8 16.99 -25.38 -18.27
CA LYS A 8 17.25 -23.99 -18.71
C LYS A 8 17.70 -23.04 -17.59
N THR A 9 17.37 -23.33 -16.33
CA THR A 9 17.80 -22.52 -15.17
C THR A 9 19.11 -22.97 -14.55
N GLY A 10 19.50 -24.23 -14.75
CA GLY A 10 20.75 -24.79 -14.20
C GLY A 10 22.02 -24.44 -14.99
N GLU A 11 21.90 -24.27 -16.29
CA GLU A 11 23.09 -24.02 -17.14
C GLU A 11 23.57 -22.57 -17.15
N THR A 12 22.78 -21.62 -16.67
CA THR A 12 23.14 -20.18 -16.66
C THR A 12 24.01 -19.75 -15.46
N PHE A 13 24.23 -20.62 -14.47
CA PHE A 13 24.91 -20.20 -13.22
C PHE A 13 26.39 -20.60 -13.09
N TYR A 14 26.96 -21.42 -14.01
CA TYR A 14 28.31 -21.96 -13.82
C TYR A 14 29.18 -22.00 -15.07
N ARG A 15 29.14 -20.99 -15.95
CA ARG A 15 30.15 -20.82 -17.02
C ARG A 15 30.96 -19.56 -16.73
N PRO A 16 32.33 -19.66 -16.66
CA PRO A 16 33.16 -18.46 -16.57
C PRO A 16 32.98 -17.65 -17.87
N LYS A 17 32.43 -16.46 -17.76
CA LYS A 17 32.07 -15.60 -18.88
C LYS A 17 33.22 -14.67 -19.25
N ASN A 18 33.48 -14.52 -20.55
CA ASN A 18 34.45 -13.56 -21.07
C ASN A 18 34.01 -12.10 -20.80
N GLY A 19 34.94 -11.18 -20.62
CA GLY A 19 34.68 -9.80 -20.22
C GLY A 19 33.62 -9.03 -21.05
N LYS A 20 33.39 -9.40 -22.33
CA LYS A 20 32.30 -8.85 -23.16
C LYS A 20 30.90 -9.37 -22.75
N GLU A 21 30.79 -10.61 -22.25
CA GLU A 21 29.53 -11.18 -21.74
C GLU A 21 29.21 -10.63 -20.39
N ILE A 22 30.22 -10.43 -19.52
CA ILE A 22 30.07 -9.77 -18.23
C ILE A 22 29.52 -8.33 -18.40
N SER A 23 30.02 -7.59 -19.40
CA SER A 23 29.52 -6.24 -19.71
C SER A 23 28.07 -6.24 -20.22
N LYS A 24 27.65 -7.26 -21.00
CA LYS A 24 26.23 -7.41 -21.42
C LYS A 24 25.33 -7.81 -20.27
N ASP A 25 25.80 -8.69 -19.37
CA ASP A 25 25.05 -9.11 -18.19
C ASP A 25 24.94 -7.98 -17.16
N VAL A 26 25.99 -7.18 -16.97
CA VAL A 26 25.94 -5.99 -16.12
C VAL A 26 24.94 -4.97 -16.67
N LYS A 27 24.96 -4.71 -18.00
CA LYS A 27 23.95 -3.86 -18.65
C LYS A 27 22.54 -4.46 -18.57
N GLY A 28 22.40 -5.78 -18.72
CA GLY A 28 21.15 -6.51 -18.55
C GLY A 28 20.65 -6.49 -17.11
N PHE A 29 21.57 -6.67 -16.14
CA PHE A 29 21.29 -6.57 -14.71
C PHE A 29 20.86 -5.15 -14.30
N PHE A 30 21.54 -4.11 -14.79
CA PHE A 30 21.11 -2.72 -14.59
C PHE A 30 19.73 -2.47 -15.24
N LYS A 31 19.52 -2.87 -16.49
CA LYS A 31 18.23 -2.69 -17.17
C LYS A 31 17.08 -3.47 -16.52
N PHE A 32 17.35 -4.67 -15.99
CA PHE A 32 16.40 -5.49 -15.25
C PHE A 32 16.14 -4.93 -13.84
N SER A 33 17.19 -4.48 -13.15
CA SER A 33 17.12 -3.85 -11.83
C SER A 33 16.36 -2.53 -11.89
N TRP A 34 16.58 -1.70 -12.92
CA TRP A 34 15.88 -0.44 -13.11
C TRP A 34 14.37 -0.61 -13.31
N ARG A 35 13.93 -1.60 -14.09
CA ARG A 35 12.49 -1.90 -14.26
C ARG A 35 11.81 -2.37 -12.98
N LYS A 36 12.55 -2.99 -12.04
CA LYS A 36 12.04 -3.45 -10.74
C LYS A 36 12.21 -2.40 -9.63
N ALA A 37 13.03 -1.39 -9.82
CA ALA A 37 13.39 -0.39 -8.81
C ALA A 37 12.60 0.93 -8.93
N ASN A 38 11.31 0.86 -9.27
CA ASN A 38 10.47 2.06 -9.40
C ASN A 38 10.38 2.87 -8.10
N PHE A 39 10.65 2.27 -6.93
CA PHE A 39 10.75 2.99 -5.68
C PHE A 39 11.87 4.04 -5.70
N VAL A 40 12.94 3.84 -6.48
CA VAL A 40 14.01 4.83 -6.64
C VAL A 40 13.50 6.09 -7.32
N TYR A 41 12.67 5.97 -8.36
CA TYR A 41 12.12 7.13 -9.07
C TYR A 41 11.17 7.96 -8.20
N ILE A 42 10.33 7.30 -7.40
CA ILE A 42 9.44 7.99 -6.45
C ILE A 42 10.27 8.78 -5.44
N ASN A 43 11.35 8.16 -4.94
CA ASN A 43 12.24 8.82 -3.99
C ASN A 43 13.00 9.99 -4.62
N LEU A 44 13.52 9.82 -5.83
CA LEU A 44 14.18 10.91 -6.57
C LEU A 44 13.22 12.07 -6.82
N PHE A 45 11.97 11.78 -7.16
CA PHE A 45 10.93 12.80 -7.36
C PHE A 45 10.61 13.55 -6.06
N ILE A 46 10.40 12.84 -4.95
CA ILE A 46 10.16 13.47 -3.64
C ILE A 46 11.38 14.29 -3.19
N PHE A 47 12.59 13.78 -3.42
CA PHE A 47 13.82 14.49 -3.08
C PHE A 47 14.04 15.73 -3.96
N LEU A 48 13.66 15.67 -5.24
CA LEU A 48 13.68 16.83 -6.13
C LEU A 48 12.72 17.92 -5.64
N ILE A 49 11.50 17.54 -5.22
CA ILE A 49 10.56 18.50 -4.61
C ILE A 49 11.17 19.12 -3.36
N TYR A 50 11.82 18.33 -2.51
CA TYR A 50 12.51 18.86 -1.33
C TYR A 50 13.59 19.89 -1.69
N ILE A 51 14.43 19.61 -2.70
CA ILE A 51 15.45 20.55 -3.17
C ILE A 51 14.80 21.85 -3.65
N ILE A 52 13.72 21.78 -4.40
CA ILE A 52 12.99 22.96 -4.90
C ILE A 52 12.41 23.76 -3.72
N CYS A 53 11.75 23.12 -2.78
CA CYS A 53 11.13 23.79 -1.62
C CYS A 53 12.17 24.38 -0.64
N ALA A 54 13.33 23.77 -0.53
CA ALA A 54 14.40 24.18 0.36
C ALA A 54 15.51 24.97 -0.34
N PHE A 55 15.30 25.40 -1.58
CA PHE A 55 16.36 25.96 -2.45
C PHE A 55 17.14 27.12 -1.82
N SER A 56 16.46 28.04 -1.15
CA SER A 56 17.09 29.21 -0.48
C SER A 56 17.95 28.82 0.72
N ASN A 57 17.76 27.64 1.31
CA ASN A 57 18.39 27.20 2.55
C ASN A 57 18.97 25.77 2.44
N PHE A 58 19.19 25.29 1.21
CA PHE A 58 19.72 23.95 0.98
C PHE A 58 21.18 23.84 1.45
N ASN A 59 21.46 22.85 2.31
CA ASN A 59 22.83 22.44 2.62
C ASN A 59 22.93 20.94 2.88
N TRP A 60 24.13 20.38 2.77
CA TRP A 60 24.42 18.96 2.93
C TRP A 60 24.01 18.42 4.32
N ALA A 61 24.23 19.19 5.38
CA ALA A 61 23.87 18.79 6.74
C ALA A 61 22.35 18.59 6.93
N ARG A 62 21.52 19.28 6.15
CA ARG A 62 20.06 19.06 6.17
C ARG A 62 19.67 17.76 5.48
N CYS A 63 20.38 17.36 4.43
CA CYS A 63 20.14 16.07 3.76
C CYS A 63 20.52 14.90 4.67
N THR A 64 21.65 14.95 5.37
CA THR A 64 22.07 13.92 6.32
C THR A 64 21.13 13.82 7.52
N ASN A 65 20.49 14.92 7.91
CA ASN A 65 19.46 14.96 8.94
C ASN A 65 18.19 14.18 8.53
N ILE A 66 17.90 14.04 7.23
CA ILE A 66 16.80 13.17 6.77
C ILE A 66 17.09 11.72 7.13
N LEU A 67 18.31 11.25 6.90
CA LEU A 67 18.74 9.91 7.29
C LEU A 67 18.63 9.70 8.81
N TYR A 68 19.13 10.64 9.60
CA TYR A 68 19.03 10.61 11.07
C TYR A 68 17.57 10.52 11.55
N SER A 69 16.69 11.34 11.00
CA SER A 69 15.26 11.34 11.35
C SER A 69 14.54 10.06 10.90
N SER A 70 15.05 9.38 9.85
CA SER A 70 14.45 8.17 9.30
C SER A 70 14.74 6.91 10.12
N VAL A 71 15.73 6.93 11.03
CA VAL A 71 16.25 5.73 11.69
C VAL A 71 15.15 4.95 12.41
N THR A 72 14.42 5.58 13.30
CA THR A 72 13.46 4.92 14.18
C THR A 72 12.30 4.29 13.40
N ILE A 73 11.70 5.07 12.49
CA ILE A 73 10.61 4.60 11.63
C ILE A 73 11.15 3.57 10.62
N GLY A 74 12.35 3.79 10.09
CA GLY A 74 12.98 2.89 9.11
C GLY A 74 13.30 1.51 9.69
N ILE A 75 13.85 1.43 10.92
CA ILE A 75 14.11 0.15 11.58
C ILE A 75 12.80 -0.57 11.88
N THR A 76 11.79 0.13 12.38
CA THR A 76 10.44 -0.43 12.56
C THR A 76 9.87 -0.92 11.23
N ALA A 77 10.08 -0.18 10.14
CA ALA A 77 9.62 -0.55 8.80
C ALA A 77 10.33 -1.79 8.24
N ILE A 78 11.60 -2.10 8.62
CA ILE A 78 12.26 -3.36 8.24
C ILE A 78 11.48 -4.56 8.79
N GLY A 79 11.17 -4.56 10.08
CA GLY A 79 10.38 -5.63 10.71
C GLY A 79 8.99 -5.76 10.08
N ARG A 80 8.34 -4.63 9.89
CA ARG A 80 7.05 -4.52 9.21
C ARG A 80 7.10 -5.09 7.78
N ALA A 81 8.18 -4.84 7.05
CA ALA A 81 8.38 -5.36 5.71
C ALA A 81 8.33 -6.89 5.67
N LEU A 82 8.95 -7.56 6.63
CA LEU A 82 8.91 -9.02 6.74
C LEU A 82 7.51 -9.55 6.99
N ILE A 83 6.73 -8.88 7.86
CA ILE A 83 5.32 -9.24 8.13
C ILE A 83 4.46 -9.06 6.88
N ILE A 84 4.56 -7.91 6.20
CA ILE A 84 3.77 -7.63 4.99
C ILE A 84 4.14 -8.63 3.87
N ILE A 85 5.43 -8.90 3.66
CA ILE A 85 5.88 -9.92 2.70
C ILE A 85 5.34 -11.30 3.09
N GLY A 86 5.24 -11.62 4.38
CA GLY A 86 4.62 -12.83 4.91
C GLY A 86 3.10 -12.92 4.77
N GLY A 87 2.45 -11.86 4.30
CA GLY A 87 1.01 -11.79 4.06
C GLY A 87 0.18 -11.43 5.29
N ASP A 88 0.79 -10.84 6.32
CA ASP A 88 0.14 -10.39 7.55
C ASP A 88 0.25 -8.87 7.73
N ILE A 89 -0.53 -8.32 8.66
CA ILE A 89 -0.50 -6.91 9.06
C ILE A 89 -0.43 -6.85 10.58
N ASP A 90 0.51 -6.04 11.13
CA ASP A 90 0.58 -5.75 12.55
C ASP A 90 0.21 -4.28 12.81
N LEU A 91 -0.70 -4.01 13.70
CA LEU A 91 -1.09 -2.66 14.13
C LEU A 91 -0.56 -2.29 15.52
N SER A 92 0.23 -3.16 16.15
CA SER A 92 0.71 -2.97 17.52
C SER A 92 2.08 -2.29 17.61
N ALA A 93 2.81 -2.15 16.50
CA ALA A 93 4.21 -1.70 16.48
C ALA A 93 4.45 -0.39 17.24
N GLY A 94 3.60 0.62 17.05
CA GLY A 94 3.73 1.88 17.76
C GLY A 94 3.52 1.76 19.27
N SER A 95 2.65 0.83 19.71
CA SER A 95 2.42 0.56 21.14
C SER A 95 3.52 -0.28 21.75
N ILE A 96 4.05 -1.29 21.01
CA ILE A 96 5.27 -2.02 21.42
C ILE A 96 6.42 -1.05 21.57
N PHE A 97 6.63 -0.17 20.58
CA PHE A 97 7.66 0.86 20.63
C PHE A 97 7.56 1.73 21.90
N ALA A 98 6.37 2.26 22.19
CA ALA A 98 6.15 3.11 23.35
C ALA A 98 6.40 2.37 24.67
N LEU A 99 5.88 1.14 24.80
CA LEU A 99 6.02 0.32 26.00
C LEU A 99 7.49 -0.06 26.24
N VAL A 100 8.20 -0.50 25.19
CA VAL A 100 9.63 -0.84 25.29
C VAL A 100 10.44 0.41 25.61
N ALA A 101 10.23 1.54 24.93
CA ALA A 101 10.98 2.78 25.20
C ALA A 101 10.77 3.28 26.62
N GLY A 102 9.53 3.30 27.10
CA GLY A 102 9.22 3.75 28.44
C GLY A 102 9.81 2.88 29.54
N LEU A 103 9.66 1.55 29.43
CA LEU A 103 10.25 0.65 30.42
C LEU A 103 11.78 0.62 30.32
N SER A 104 12.34 0.73 29.12
CA SER A 104 13.80 0.85 28.93
C SER A 104 14.35 2.13 29.56
N ALA A 105 13.62 3.24 29.52
CA ALA A 105 14.00 4.46 30.20
C ALA A 105 14.08 4.27 31.74
N ARG A 106 13.09 3.54 32.31
CA ARG A 106 13.13 3.17 33.73
C ARG A 106 14.32 2.27 34.07
N VAL A 107 14.55 1.23 33.26
CA VAL A 107 15.71 0.33 33.44
C VAL A 107 17.01 1.11 33.37
N TYR A 108 17.14 2.05 32.43
CA TYR A 108 18.31 2.91 32.35
C TYR A 108 18.52 3.72 33.63
N ASN A 109 17.51 4.43 34.11
CA ASN A 109 17.64 5.26 35.33
C ASN A 109 17.96 4.40 36.55
N SER A 110 17.29 3.27 36.74
CA SER A 110 17.57 2.34 37.85
C SER A 110 18.98 1.79 37.81
N THR A 111 19.46 1.34 36.65
CA THR A 111 20.81 0.80 36.47
C THR A 111 21.87 1.88 36.59
N TYR A 112 21.63 3.07 36.05
CA TYR A 112 22.53 4.21 36.14
C TYR A 112 22.76 4.61 37.61
N SER A 113 21.69 4.69 38.41
CA SER A 113 21.77 5.00 39.84
C SER A 113 22.44 3.87 40.62
N ALA A 114 22.09 2.62 40.38
CA ALA A 114 22.62 1.46 41.11
C ALA A 114 24.11 1.18 40.79
N MET A 115 24.59 1.51 39.61
CA MET A 115 25.94 1.28 39.13
C MET A 115 26.89 2.46 39.32
N GLY A 116 26.62 3.34 40.29
CA GLY A 116 27.51 4.47 40.61
C GLY A 116 27.62 5.48 39.46
N LYS A 117 26.53 5.69 38.71
CA LYS A 117 26.43 6.60 37.55
C LYS A 117 27.25 6.13 36.34
N ASN A 118 27.46 4.82 36.18
CA ASN A 118 28.15 4.26 35.03
C ASN A 118 27.19 4.17 33.83
N SER A 119 27.26 5.16 32.94
CA SER A 119 26.40 5.25 31.77
C SER A 119 26.64 4.13 30.73
N ALA A 120 27.85 3.58 30.65
CA ALA A 120 28.17 2.51 29.71
C ALA A 120 27.50 1.17 30.10
N LEU A 121 27.54 0.80 31.39
CA LEU A 121 26.85 -0.40 31.89
C LEU A 121 25.33 -0.25 31.79
N ALA A 122 24.79 0.92 32.18
CA ALA A 122 23.38 1.22 32.04
C ALA A 122 22.91 1.10 30.59
N LEU A 123 23.71 1.58 29.63
CA LEU A 123 23.44 1.47 28.20
C LEU A 123 23.35 0.00 27.74
N ILE A 124 24.33 -0.85 28.10
CA ILE A 124 24.35 -2.25 27.69
C ILE A 124 23.14 -3.00 28.24
N ILE A 125 22.84 -2.84 29.53
CA ILE A 125 21.69 -3.48 30.18
C ILE A 125 20.37 -3.02 29.55
N THR A 126 20.25 -1.73 29.27
CA THR A 126 19.06 -1.15 28.63
C THR A 126 18.89 -1.65 27.20
N LEU A 127 19.97 -1.78 26.43
CA LEU A 127 19.94 -2.35 25.09
C LEU A 127 19.45 -3.81 25.11
N LEU A 128 20.04 -4.63 25.97
CA LEU A 128 19.63 -6.04 26.11
C LEU A 128 18.17 -6.15 26.53
N PHE A 129 17.75 -5.35 27.52
CA PHE A 129 16.36 -5.32 27.96
C PHE A 129 15.43 -4.91 26.80
N ALA A 130 15.71 -3.83 26.08
CA ALA A 130 14.88 -3.34 25.00
C ALA A 130 14.69 -4.35 23.88
N VAL A 131 15.79 -5.00 23.47
CA VAL A 131 15.79 -6.01 22.39
C VAL A 131 15.05 -7.28 22.82
N VAL A 132 15.33 -7.81 24.01
CA VAL A 132 14.70 -9.03 24.53
C VAL A 132 13.21 -8.78 24.81
N PHE A 133 12.90 -7.69 25.47
CA PHE A 133 11.52 -7.36 25.80
C PHE A 133 10.67 -7.08 24.54
N GLY A 134 11.23 -6.37 23.57
CA GLY A 134 10.60 -6.19 22.26
C GLY A 134 10.36 -7.51 21.53
N PHE A 135 11.38 -8.42 21.53
CA PHE A 135 11.23 -9.76 20.98
C PHE A 135 10.10 -10.56 21.64
N LEU A 136 9.97 -10.49 22.96
CA LEU A 136 8.90 -11.16 23.70
C LEU A 136 7.51 -10.61 23.35
N LEU A 137 7.35 -9.28 23.30
CA LEU A 137 6.06 -8.66 22.95
C LEU A 137 5.65 -8.99 21.50
N GLY A 138 6.59 -8.94 20.56
CA GLY A 138 6.35 -9.40 19.19
C GLY A 138 6.07 -10.90 19.12
N GLY A 139 6.78 -11.70 19.94
CA GLY A 139 6.58 -13.13 20.09
C GLY A 139 5.16 -13.50 20.58
N VAL A 140 4.59 -12.71 21.50
CA VAL A 140 3.19 -12.87 21.92
C VAL A 140 2.24 -12.72 20.74
N ASN A 141 2.39 -11.68 19.93
CA ASN A 141 1.60 -11.53 18.70
C ASN A 141 1.83 -12.71 17.75
N GLY A 142 3.08 -13.08 17.56
CA GLY A 142 3.47 -14.21 16.72
C GLY A 142 2.88 -15.54 17.17
N PHE A 143 2.77 -15.78 18.46
CA PHE A 143 2.14 -16.96 19.01
C PHE A 143 0.65 -17.03 18.65
N PHE A 144 -0.10 -15.96 18.87
CA PHE A 144 -1.53 -15.92 18.53
C PHE A 144 -1.78 -16.03 17.02
N VAL A 145 -0.97 -15.36 16.20
CA VAL A 145 -1.14 -15.38 14.74
C VAL A 145 -0.64 -16.68 14.13
N GLY A 146 0.54 -17.14 14.53
CA GLY A 146 1.18 -18.31 13.96
C GLY A 146 0.59 -19.62 14.46
N TYR A 147 0.56 -19.84 15.78
CA TYR A 147 0.14 -21.12 16.35
C TYR A 147 -1.36 -21.22 16.62
N LEU A 148 -2.00 -20.15 17.09
CA LEU A 148 -3.45 -20.15 17.29
C LEU A 148 -4.23 -19.77 16.02
N HIS A 149 -3.54 -19.49 14.90
CA HIS A 149 -4.11 -19.20 13.58
C HIS A 149 -5.16 -18.09 13.61
N ARG A 150 -4.99 -17.09 14.50
CA ARG A 150 -5.91 -15.96 14.59
C ARG A 150 -5.54 -14.89 13.57
N PRO A 151 -6.53 -14.16 13.01
CA PRO A 151 -6.24 -13.06 12.09
C PRO A 151 -5.31 -12.03 12.73
N SER A 152 -4.18 -11.74 12.06
CA SER A 152 -3.13 -10.85 12.56
C SER A 152 -3.65 -9.46 12.91
N PHE A 153 -4.57 -8.92 12.09
CA PHE A 153 -5.20 -7.63 12.33
C PHE A 153 -5.92 -7.57 13.68
N ILE A 154 -6.72 -8.60 14.04
CA ILE A 154 -7.50 -8.62 15.29
C ILE A 154 -6.56 -8.72 16.49
N VAL A 155 -5.59 -9.65 16.43
CA VAL A 155 -4.60 -9.86 17.51
C VAL A 155 -3.83 -8.58 17.78
N THR A 156 -3.26 -7.98 16.74
CA THR A 156 -2.39 -6.82 16.88
C THR A 156 -3.16 -5.55 17.25
N LEU A 157 -4.44 -5.43 16.87
CA LEU A 157 -5.29 -4.36 17.33
C LEU A 157 -5.58 -4.48 18.84
N ALA A 158 -5.87 -5.69 19.33
CA ALA A 158 -6.09 -5.94 20.76
C ALA A 158 -4.83 -5.66 21.58
N THR A 159 -3.67 -6.21 21.17
CA THR A 159 -2.39 -6.00 21.85
C THR A 159 -1.92 -4.55 21.78
N ARG A 160 -2.24 -3.81 20.71
CA ARG A 160 -2.03 -2.36 20.62
C ARG A 160 -2.68 -1.61 21.79
N LEU A 161 -3.95 -1.92 22.09
CA LEU A 161 -4.66 -1.28 23.20
C LEU A 161 -4.04 -1.64 24.54
N VAL A 162 -3.72 -2.93 24.76
CA VAL A 162 -3.10 -3.41 25.98
C VAL A 162 -1.74 -2.73 26.22
N TYR A 163 -0.84 -2.77 25.22
CA TYR A 163 0.51 -2.21 25.37
C TYR A 163 0.49 -0.69 25.53
N ARG A 164 -0.45 0.01 24.86
CA ARG A 164 -0.62 1.45 25.01
C ARG A 164 -1.11 1.81 26.41
N SER A 165 -2.09 1.09 26.94
CA SER A 165 -2.60 1.30 28.29
C SER A 165 -1.54 1.01 29.34
N LEU A 166 -0.79 -0.08 29.19
CA LEU A 166 0.28 -0.45 30.13
C LEU A 166 1.36 0.63 30.25
N ILE A 167 1.81 1.22 29.14
CA ILE A 167 2.85 2.25 29.22
C ILE A 167 2.34 3.53 29.86
N VAL A 168 1.13 3.96 29.53
CA VAL A 168 0.53 5.13 30.17
C VAL A 168 0.38 4.89 31.66
N TYR A 169 -0.19 3.75 32.07
CA TYR A 169 -0.33 3.38 33.48
C TYR A 169 1.02 3.35 34.22
N THR A 170 2.04 2.66 33.66
CA THR A 170 3.33 2.48 34.33
C THR A 170 4.13 3.76 34.50
N LEU A 171 4.00 4.75 33.63
CA LEU A 171 4.73 6.02 33.70
C LEU A 171 3.90 7.16 34.32
N SER A 172 2.56 7.02 34.44
CA SER A 172 1.69 8.04 35.03
C SER A 172 1.53 7.94 36.55
N VAL A 173 2.09 6.89 37.18
CA VAL A 173 1.79 6.56 38.61
C VAL A 173 2.36 7.59 39.60
N GLN A 174 3.28 8.49 39.20
CA GLN A 174 3.87 9.43 40.15
C GLN A 174 3.08 10.71 40.35
N ASP A 175 2.35 11.22 39.34
CA ASP A 175 1.66 12.53 39.46
C ASP A 175 0.24 12.57 38.84
N GLY A 176 -0.34 11.43 38.48
CA GLY A 176 -1.70 11.35 37.89
C GLY A 176 -1.79 11.86 36.44
N HIS A 177 -0.75 12.45 35.91
CA HIS A 177 -0.69 12.92 34.52
C HIS A 177 0.50 12.30 33.79
N PRO A 178 0.36 11.87 32.52
CA PRO A 178 1.46 11.37 31.72
C PRO A 178 2.44 12.51 31.43
N SER A 179 3.48 12.62 32.25
CA SER A 179 4.56 13.57 32.05
C SER A 179 5.69 12.96 31.22
N THR A 180 6.48 13.83 30.58
CA THR A 180 7.68 13.39 29.85
C THR A 180 8.70 12.79 30.82
N PHE A 181 8.98 11.48 30.67
CA PHE A 181 9.97 10.79 31.48
C PHE A 181 11.37 11.06 30.93
N ARG A 182 12.26 11.64 31.76
CA ARG A 182 13.63 11.99 31.38
C ARG A 182 14.61 10.92 31.86
N LEU A 183 15.71 10.77 31.12
CA LEU A 183 16.82 9.90 31.50
C LEU A 183 17.77 10.65 32.45
N ASP A 184 18.13 9.98 33.54
CA ASP A 184 19.10 10.46 34.49
C ASP A 184 20.50 10.50 33.85
N GLY A 185 21.28 11.55 34.14
CA GLY A 185 22.61 11.68 33.58
C GLY A 185 22.69 12.01 32.10
N TYR A 186 21.56 12.16 31.40
CA TYR A 186 21.54 12.58 30.00
C TYR A 186 21.84 14.10 29.90
N ALA A 187 23.12 14.42 30.11
CA ALA A 187 23.59 15.82 30.30
C ALA A 187 24.39 16.37 29.11
N GLY A 188 24.31 15.79 27.94
CA GLY A 188 25.03 16.22 26.75
C GLY A 188 26.36 15.51 26.51
N LYS A 189 27.36 16.22 25.96
CA LYS A 189 28.66 15.65 25.59
C LYS A 189 29.37 15.07 26.82
N GLY A 190 29.51 13.75 26.88
CA GLY A 190 30.14 13.02 27.99
C GLY A 190 29.30 11.85 28.47
N ASP A 191 27.99 11.86 28.27
CA ASP A 191 27.15 10.69 28.48
C ASP A 191 27.23 9.72 27.28
N THR A 192 27.45 8.42 27.60
CA THR A 192 27.63 7.37 26.58
C THR A 192 26.38 7.21 25.70
N LEU A 193 25.20 7.29 26.31
CA LEU A 193 23.92 7.15 25.60
C LEU A 193 23.66 8.34 24.66
N TYR A 194 23.93 9.58 25.14
CA TYR A 194 23.87 10.78 24.32
C TYR A 194 24.84 10.69 23.15
N THR A 195 26.09 10.32 23.43
CA THR A 195 27.14 10.23 22.42
C THR A 195 26.78 9.20 21.35
N MET A 196 26.30 8.02 21.73
CA MET A 196 25.84 7.01 20.78
C MET A 196 24.71 7.51 19.89
N GLY A 197 23.72 8.20 20.44
CA GLY A 197 22.57 8.72 19.70
C GLY A 197 22.89 9.87 18.77
N ASN A 198 23.91 10.69 19.10
CA ASN A 198 24.21 11.95 18.44
C ASN A 198 25.60 12.01 17.76
N LEU A 199 26.40 10.94 17.85
CA LEU A 199 27.69 10.86 17.18
C LEU A 199 27.51 10.90 15.66
N SER A 200 28.34 11.68 14.99
CA SER A 200 28.35 11.80 13.53
C SER A 200 29.79 11.74 12.99
N PHE A 201 29.96 11.02 11.88
CA PHE A 201 31.19 10.96 11.09
C PHE A 201 30.95 11.59 9.74
N ALA A 202 31.74 12.60 9.35
CA ALA A 202 31.57 13.33 8.09
C ALA A 202 30.11 13.76 7.82
N SER A 203 29.44 14.28 8.85
CA SER A 203 28.03 14.71 8.85
C SER A 203 27.00 13.55 8.75
N ILE A 204 27.41 12.30 8.71
CA ILE A 204 26.50 11.14 8.74
C ILE A 204 26.41 10.63 10.18
N SER A 205 25.19 10.51 10.71
CA SER A 205 24.97 10.03 12.07
C SER A 205 25.31 8.54 12.23
N LEU A 206 25.89 8.15 13.35
CA LEU A 206 26.17 6.74 13.69
C LEU A 206 24.90 5.89 13.61
N VAL A 207 23.78 6.40 14.15
CA VAL A 207 22.50 5.68 14.10
C VAL A 207 21.99 5.52 12.65
N GLY A 208 22.28 6.47 11.76
CA GLY A 208 21.99 6.35 10.33
C GLY A 208 22.82 5.27 9.66
N ILE A 209 24.10 5.14 10.00
CA ILE A 209 24.97 4.05 9.53
C ILE A 209 24.43 2.70 10.00
N ILE A 210 24.06 2.59 11.28
CA ILE A 210 23.45 1.37 11.84
C ILE A 210 22.17 1.00 11.08
N PHE A 211 21.31 1.97 10.75
CA PHE A 211 20.11 1.72 9.97
C PHE A 211 20.42 1.17 8.58
N ILE A 212 21.37 1.73 7.85
CA ILE A 212 21.80 1.24 6.53
C ILE A 212 22.34 -0.20 6.65
N LEU A 213 23.17 -0.48 7.64
CA LEU A 213 23.71 -1.82 7.88
C LEU A 213 22.62 -2.84 8.21
N LEU A 214 21.61 -2.45 9.00
CA LEU A 214 20.46 -3.30 9.27
C LEU A 214 19.63 -3.58 8.01
N VAL A 215 19.39 -2.57 7.18
CA VAL A 215 18.69 -2.78 5.88
C VAL A 215 19.47 -3.76 5.02
N LEU A 216 20.80 -3.63 4.92
CA LEU A 216 21.63 -4.53 4.15
C LEU A 216 21.61 -5.95 4.72
N PHE A 217 21.71 -6.10 6.05
CA PHE A 217 21.62 -7.38 6.73
C PHE A 217 20.28 -8.08 6.44
N PHE A 218 19.16 -7.39 6.64
CA PHE A 218 17.84 -7.96 6.40
C PHE A 218 17.54 -8.19 4.92
N TYR A 219 18.12 -7.38 4.02
CA TYR A 219 18.10 -7.65 2.58
C TYR A 219 18.79 -8.97 2.24
N LEU A 220 20.01 -9.21 2.78
CA LEU A 220 20.72 -10.48 2.60
C LEU A 220 19.96 -11.64 3.24
N LEU A 221 19.42 -11.45 4.43
CA LEU A 221 18.58 -12.44 5.11
C LEU A 221 17.37 -12.82 4.25
N ALA A 222 16.64 -11.84 3.73
CA ALA A 222 15.44 -12.06 2.91
C ALA A 222 15.75 -12.73 1.56
N THR A 223 16.85 -12.34 0.89
CA THR A 223 17.16 -12.79 -0.46
C THR A 223 18.05 -14.02 -0.54
N ARG A 224 18.98 -14.19 0.42
CA ARG A 224 20.03 -15.23 0.37
C ARG A 224 19.78 -16.41 1.29
N THR A 225 18.91 -16.28 2.32
CA THR A 225 18.71 -17.36 3.29
C THR A 225 17.49 -18.25 2.98
N LYS A 226 17.49 -19.45 3.55
CA LYS A 226 16.32 -20.36 3.50
C LYS A 226 15.11 -19.73 4.22
N PHE A 227 15.36 -18.99 5.31
CA PHE A 227 14.31 -18.33 6.08
C PHE A 227 13.61 -17.24 5.25
N GLY A 228 14.37 -16.36 4.59
CA GLY A 228 13.80 -15.35 3.71
C GLY A 228 12.91 -15.96 2.61
N ARG A 229 13.40 -17.02 1.93
CA ARG A 229 12.58 -17.70 0.91
C ARG A 229 11.28 -18.27 1.44
N LYS A 230 11.29 -18.81 2.70
CA LYS A 230 10.05 -19.29 3.35
C LYS A 230 9.05 -18.15 3.59
N ILE A 231 9.51 -16.95 3.99
CA ILE A 231 8.64 -15.78 4.19
C ILE A 231 7.93 -15.42 2.88
N TYR A 232 8.67 -15.31 1.78
CA TYR A 232 8.07 -15.01 0.45
C TYR A 232 7.08 -16.10 0.01
N ALA A 233 7.42 -17.38 0.23
CA ALA A 233 6.54 -18.49 -0.12
C ALA A 233 5.23 -18.48 0.69
N VAL A 234 5.32 -18.27 2.02
CA VAL A 234 4.16 -18.18 2.91
C VAL A 234 3.25 -17.01 2.51
N GLY A 235 3.83 -15.84 2.22
CA GLY A 235 3.06 -14.67 1.81
C GLY A 235 2.44 -14.77 0.42
N SER A 236 3.07 -15.52 -0.50
CA SER A 236 2.48 -15.75 -1.83
C SER A 236 1.28 -16.67 -1.77
N ASN A 237 1.39 -17.79 -1.06
CA ASN A 237 0.29 -18.73 -0.81
C ASN A 237 0.63 -19.64 0.39
N SER A 238 0.05 -19.36 1.53
CA SER A 238 0.31 -20.11 2.77
C SER A 238 -0.13 -21.58 2.69
N LYS A 239 -1.23 -21.88 1.96
CA LYS A 239 -1.70 -23.26 1.77
C LYS A 239 -0.72 -24.06 0.89
N ALA A 240 -0.29 -23.49 -0.24
CA ALA A 240 0.71 -24.13 -1.10
C ALA A 240 2.06 -24.31 -0.37
N ALA A 241 2.47 -23.32 0.41
CA ALA A 241 3.69 -23.40 1.22
C ALA A 241 3.64 -24.54 2.25
N SER A 242 2.49 -24.77 2.89
CA SER A 242 2.34 -25.90 3.83
C SER A 242 2.40 -27.26 3.13
N LEU A 243 1.86 -27.37 1.92
CA LEU A 243 1.88 -28.62 1.14
C LEU A 243 3.31 -29.05 0.75
N ILE A 244 4.23 -28.11 0.57
CA ILE A 244 5.65 -28.40 0.30
C ILE A 244 6.51 -28.50 1.57
N GLY A 245 5.89 -28.65 2.75
CA GLY A 245 6.57 -28.91 4.02
C GLY A 245 7.10 -27.66 4.75
N ILE A 246 6.63 -26.44 4.39
CA ILE A 246 6.98 -25.24 5.15
C ILE A 246 6.04 -25.12 6.36
N HIS A 247 6.62 -25.05 7.56
CA HIS A 247 5.89 -24.82 8.81
C HIS A 247 5.46 -23.36 8.90
N VAL A 248 4.29 -23.05 8.32
CA VAL A 248 3.74 -21.68 8.20
C VAL A 248 3.63 -21.01 9.58
N SER A 249 3.15 -21.74 10.59
CA SER A 249 2.99 -21.25 11.97
C SER A 249 4.28 -20.71 12.56
N SER A 250 5.36 -21.49 12.46
CA SER A 250 6.68 -21.10 12.98
C SER A 250 7.28 -19.90 12.21
N VAL A 251 7.08 -19.86 10.88
CA VAL A 251 7.55 -18.73 10.07
C VAL A 251 6.85 -17.45 10.50
N LYS A 252 5.53 -17.46 10.62
CA LYS A 252 4.76 -16.30 11.07
C LYS A 252 5.14 -15.86 12.48
N ALA A 253 5.18 -16.79 13.42
CA ALA A 253 5.55 -16.49 14.80
C ALA A 253 6.93 -15.84 14.90
N LEU A 254 7.93 -16.37 14.18
CA LEU A 254 9.28 -15.84 14.20
C LEU A 254 9.38 -14.47 13.53
N VAL A 255 8.62 -14.22 12.46
CA VAL A 255 8.61 -12.90 11.77
C VAL A 255 8.06 -11.81 12.71
N PHE A 256 6.99 -12.08 13.46
CA PHE A 256 6.47 -11.16 14.48
C PHE A 256 7.47 -10.93 15.62
N ALA A 257 8.14 -11.97 16.09
CA ALA A 257 9.15 -11.86 17.13
C ALA A 257 10.36 -11.01 16.66
N ILE A 258 10.82 -11.20 15.41
CA ILE A 258 11.88 -10.39 14.79
C ILE A 258 11.44 -8.93 14.64
N GLU A 259 10.19 -8.67 14.24
CA GLU A 259 9.67 -7.30 14.20
C GLU A 259 9.72 -6.66 15.58
N GLY A 260 9.25 -7.36 16.62
CA GLY A 260 9.32 -6.88 18.00
C GLY A 260 10.75 -6.57 18.47
N LEU A 261 11.72 -7.44 18.10
CA LEU A 261 13.15 -7.20 18.36
C LEU A 261 13.62 -5.90 17.72
N LEU A 262 13.30 -5.68 16.44
CA LEU A 262 13.68 -4.46 15.71
C LEU A 262 13.01 -3.22 16.30
N ILE A 263 11.75 -3.32 16.70
CA ILE A 263 11.04 -2.23 17.39
C ILE A 263 11.71 -1.92 18.73
N GLY A 264 12.12 -2.94 19.49
CA GLY A 264 12.86 -2.77 20.73
C GLY A 264 14.19 -2.07 20.51
N PHE A 265 14.93 -2.47 19.49
CA PHE A 265 16.18 -1.81 19.12
C PHE A 265 15.95 -0.35 18.66
N ALA A 266 14.91 -0.08 17.88
CA ALA A 266 14.55 1.28 17.47
C ALA A 266 14.16 2.15 18.68
N ALA A 267 13.45 1.59 19.66
CA ALA A 267 13.08 2.25 20.90
C ALA A 267 14.31 2.64 21.73
N PHE A 268 15.28 1.75 21.84
CA PHE A 268 16.57 2.03 22.49
C PHE A 268 17.33 3.16 21.78
N LEU A 269 17.45 3.13 20.45
CA LEU A 269 18.10 4.21 19.70
C LEU A 269 17.40 5.55 19.89
N GLN A 270 16.07 5.54 19.96
CA GLN A 270 15.29 6.77 20.21
C GLN A 270 15.61 7.41 21.57
N LEU A 271 15.82 6.60 22.60
CA LEU A 271 16.26 7.11 23.91
C LEU A 271 17.62 7.80 23.82
N GLY A 272 18.56 7.21 23.08
CA GLY A 272 19.86 7.83 22.82
C GLY A 272 19.77 9.13 22.01
N ILE A 273 18.81 9.21 21.08
CA ILE A 273 18.59 10.40 20.26
C ILE A 273 17.97 11.55 21.06
N ARG A 274 16.97 11.25 21.92
CA ARG A 274 16.16 12.28 22.58
C ARG A 274 16.41 12.47 24.07
N GLY A 275 16.89 11.46 24.78
CA GLY A 275 17.09 11.48 26.23
C GLY A 275 15.80 11.54 27.07
N ASN A 276 14.68 11.40 26.42
CA ASN A 276 13.38 11.42 27.08
C ASN A 276 12.32 10.59 26.32
N ILE A 277 11.24 10.29 26.98
CA ILE A 277 10.07 9.61 26.41
C ILE A 277 8.78 10.24 26.94
N ASP A 278 7.85 10.52 26.03
CA ASP A 278 6.47 10.88 26.37
C ASP A 278 5.59 9.64 26.17
N PRO A 279 5.01 9.06 27.23
CA PRO A 279 4.22 7.83 27.15
C PRO A 279 2.98 7.98 26.26
N SER A 280 2.41 9.19 26.20
CA SER A 280 1.20 9.46 25.44
C SER A 280 1.46 9.64 23.95
N ALA A 281 2.60 10.24 23.59
CA ALA A 281 2.98 10.58 22.22
C ALA A 281 3.92 9.57 21.57
N ALA A 282 4.72 8.83 22.35
CA ALA A 282 5.70 7.89 21.83
C ALA A 282 5.07 6.84 20.93
N GLY A 283 5.66 6.62 19.77
CA GLY A 283 5.21 5.62 18.80
C GLY A 283 3.82 5.88 18.21
N LYS A 284 3.22 7.06 18.41
CA LYS A 284 1.92 7.39 17.83
C LYS A 284 2.00 7.33 16.31
N SER A 285 1.11 6.56 15.71
CA SER A 285 1.01 6.34 14.25
C SER A 285 2.23 5.67 13.60
N TYR A 286 3.19 5.12 14.38
CA TYR A 286 4.37 4.44 13.81
C TYR A 286 4.00 3.23 12.97
N GLU A 287 2.92 2.52 13.31
CA GLU A 287 2.36 1.45 12.50
C GLU A 287 2.00 1.92 11.09
N LEU A 288 1.35 3.08 10.97
CA LEU A 288 0.96 3.66 9.68
C LEU A 288 2.17 4.19 8.92
N TYR A 289 3.09 4.85 9.62
CA TYR A 289 4.32 5.40 9.03
C TYR A 289 5.24 4.30 8.49
N ALA A 290 5.37 3.19 9.21
CA ALA A 290 6.12 2.03 8.74
C ALA A 290 5.46 1.36 7.52
N ILE A 291 4.13 1.24 7.50
CA ILE A 291 3.39 0.76 6.32
C ILE A 291 3.60 1.70 5.14
N ALA A 292 3.46 3.02 5.34
CA ALA A 292 3.66 4.02 4.29
C ALA A 292 5.08 3.95 3.70
N SER A 293 6.10 3.84 4.56
CA SER A 293 7.49 3.65 4.13
C SER A 293 7.66 2.39 3.28
N ASN A 294 7.02 1.29 3.66
CA ASN A 294 7.08 0.02 2.92
C ASN A 294 6.37 0.11 1.56
N VAL A 295 5.21 0.76 1.51
CA VAL A 295 4.45 0.99 0.27
C VAL A 295 5.24 1.86 -0.69
N LEU A 296 5.81 2.97 -0.21
CA LEU A 296 6.70 3.85 -0.98
C LEU A 296 7.98 3.13 -1.41
N GLY A 297 8.47 2.20 -0.58
CA GLY A 297 9.59 1.30 -0.87
C GLY A 297 9.26 0.18 -1.86
N GLY A 298 8.00 0.05 -2.29
CA GLY A 298 7.57 -0.93 -3.30
C GLY A 298 7.33 -2.34 -2.75
N ILE A 299 7.05 -2.49 -1.45
CA ILE A 299 6.62 -3.76 -0.85
C ILE A 299 5.13 -3.95 -1.11
N SER A 300 4.75 -5.11 -1.62
CA SER A 300 3.37 -5.43 -1.95
C SER A 300 2.53 -5.71 -0.71
N MET A 301 1.44 -4.99 -0.55
CA MET A 301 0.46 -5.22 0.52
C MET A 301 -0.32 -6.55 0.37
N ALA A 302 -0.26 -7.16 -0.83
CA ALA A 302 -0.86 -8.48 -1.06
C ALA A 302 0.02 -9.64 -0.53
N GLY A 303 1.23 -9.35 -0.04
CA GLY A 303 2.21 -10.35 0.40
C GLY A 303 3.02 -10.96 -0.75
N GLY A 304 3.96 -11.82 -0.41
CA GLY A 304 4.76 -12.65 -1.32
C GLY A 304 5.73 -11.90 -2.24
N SER A 305 5.77 -10.57 -2.21
CA SER A 305 6.65 -9.79 -3.09
C SER A 305 7.06 -8.45 -2.46
N GLY A 306 8.25 -8.00 -2.81
CA GLY A 306 8.85 -6.76 -2.32
C GLY A 306 10.37 -6.87 -2.20
N ASN A 307 11.05 -5.73 -2.04
CA ASN A 307 12.48 -5.67 -1.84
C ASN A 307 12.80 -4.90 -0.55
N ILE A 308 13.50 -5.53 0.38
CA ILE A 308 13.87 -4.90 1.67
C ILE A 308 14.74 -3.63 1.45
N LEU A 309 15.56 -3.56 0.40
CA LEU A 309 16.28 -2.31 0.08
C LEU A 309 15.34 -1.13 -0.16
N GLY A 310 14.12 -1.40 -0.63
CA GLY A 310 13.11 -0.38 -0.81
C GLY A 310 12.69 0.30 0.50
N VAL A 311 12.80 -0.40 1.64
CA VAL A 311 12.48 0.15 2.96
C VAL A 311 13.34 1.36 3.29
N LEU A 312 14.66 1.31 2.97
CA LEU A 312 15.56 2.44 3.16
C LEU A 312 15.03 3.67 2.41
N PHE A 313 14.79 3.49 1.12
CA PHE A 313 14.30 4.58 0.27
C PHE A 313 12.91 5.06 0.71
N GLY A 314 12.00 4.14 1.03
CA GLY A 314 10.68 4.49 1.50
C GLY A 314 10.68 5.27 2.82
N ALA A 315 11.54 4.91 3.77
CA ALA A 315 11.69 5.64 5.02
C ALA A 315 12.31 7.04 4.80
N LEU A 316 13.31 7.14 3.93
CA LEU A 316 13.90 8.43 3.53
C LEU A 316 12.84 9.32 2.86
N ALA A 317 12.08 8.80 1.89
CA ALA A 317 11.00 9.55 1.24
C ALA A 317 9.97 10.05 2.23
N PHE A 318 9.54 9.19 3.15
CA PHE A 318 8.55 9.54 4.15
C PHE A 318 9.02 10.67 5.08
N GLN A 319 10.29 10.63 5.51
CA GLN A 319 10.88 11.71 6.32
C GLN A 319 11.19 12.97 5.51
N THR A 320 11.46 12.84 4.21
CA THR A 320 11.62 14.01 3.34
C THR A 320 10.33 14.83 3.27
N ILE A 321 9.15 14.17 3.34
CA ILE A 321 7.86 14.87 3.40
C ILE A 321 7.77 15.77 4.62
N ASP A 322 8.23 15.33 5.80
CA ASP A 322 8.29 16.17 7.01
C ASP A 322 9.15 17.40 6.80
N LYS A 323 10.27 17.25 6.09
CA LYS A 323 11.18 18.37 5.79
C LYS A 323 10.57 19.32 4.75
N ILE A 324 9.79 18.83 3.80
CA ILE A 324 9.04 19.67 2.83
C ILE A 324 8.00 20.49 3.59
N ILE A 325 7.21 19.87 4.47
CA ILE A 325 6.18 20.56 5.27
C ILE A 325 6.81 21.67 6.12
N ALA A 326 7.95 21.38 6.75
CA ALA A 326 8.70 22.36 7.55
C ALA A 326 9.30 23.48 6.68
N ALA A 327 9.80 23.17 5.47
CA ALA A 327 10.36 24.16 4.55
C ALA A 327 9.30 25.12 3.99
N LEU A 328 8.06 24.63 3.84
CA LEU A 328 6.91 25.43 3.41
C LEU A 328 6.24 26.19 4.57
N HIS A 329 6.79 26.13 5.79
CA HIS A 329 6.24 26.74 7.01
C HIS A 329 4.75 26.38 7.27
N LEU A 330 4.33 25.17 6.86
CA LEU A 330 2.98 24.68 7.09
C LEU A 330 2.81 24.30 8.57
N SER A 331 1.55 24.43 9.05
CA SER A 331 1.22 24.04 10.43
C SER A 331 1.56 22.56 10.69
N PRO A 332 2.23 22.25 11.81
CA PRO A 332 2.50 20.86 12.21
C PRO A 332 1.24 19.99 12.30
N ASN A 333 0.07 20.57 12.54
CA ASN A 333 -1.20 19.86 12.60
C ASN A 333 -1.65 19.30 11.25
N LEU A 334 -1.15 19.83 10.12
CA LEU A 334 -1.41 19.32 8.78
C LEU A 334 -0.53 18.12 8.41
N ASN A 335 0.50 17.82 9.22
CA ASN A 335 1.45 16.77 8.93
C ASN A 335 0.77 15.40 8.75
N ASP A 336 -0.07 15.00 9.69
CA ASP A 336 -0.77 13.71 9.64
C ASP A 336 -1.78 13.66 8.47
N THR A 337 -2.42 14.79 8.14
CA THR A 337 -3.33 14.91 7.00
C THR A 337 -2.59 14.71 5.68
N ILE A 338 -1.47 15.42 5.48
CA ILE A 338 -0.66 15.33 4.25
C ILE A 338 -0.09 13.92 4.09
N LYS A 339 0.46 13.34 5.17
CA LYS A 339 0.95 11.96 5.18
C LYS A 339 -0.13 10.95 4.88
N GLY A 340 -1.33 11.13 5.43
CA GLY A 340 -2.49 10.30 5.15
C GLY A 340 -2.90 10.32 3.68
N ILE A 341 -2.94 11.49 3.06
CA ILE A 341 -3.23 11.66 1.63
C ILE A 341 -2.16 10.97 0.78
N ILE A 342 -0.87 11.17 1.11
CA ILE A 342 0.25 10.54 0.38
C ILE A 342 0.18 9.02 0.50
N LEU A 343 -0.12 8.49 1.70
CA LEU A 343 -0.32 7.06 1.90
C LEU A 343 -1.46 6.52 1.05
N LEU A 344 -2.60 7.21 1.02
CA LEU A 344 -3.75 6.81 0.21
C LEU A 344 -3.39 6.78 -1.29
N VAL A 345 -2.74 7.83 -1.80
CA VAL A 345 -2.27 7.89 -3.18
C VAL A 345 -1.27 6.77 -3.48
N ALA A 346 -0.32 6.50 -2.56
CA ALA A 346 0.67 5.44 -2.72
C ALA A 346 0.03 4.04 -2.74
N VAL A 347 -0.97 3.78 -1.88
CA VAL A 347 -1.73 2.52 -1.86
C VAL A 347 -2.54 2.35 -3.15
N VAL A 348 -3.24 3.39 -3.60
CA VAL A 348 -3.97 3.37 -4.88
C VAL A 348 -3.00 3.06 -6.03
N PHE A 349 -1.87 3.76 -6.09
CA PHE A 349 -0.85 3.52 -7.12
C PHE A 349 -0.29 2.09 -7.06
N GLN A 350 -0.10 1.55 -5.86
CA GLN A 350 0.36 0.17 -5.67
C GLN A 350 -0.67 -0.86 -6.17
N ILE A 351 -1.96 -0.67 -5.86
CA ILE A 351 -3.04 -1.52 -6.37
C ILE A 351 -3.08 -1.49 -7.90
N LEU A 352 -2.95 -0.30 -8.49
CA LEU A 352 -2.91 -0.12 -9.95
C LEU A 352 -1.74 -0.87 -10.59
N ARG A 353 -0.60 -0.93 -9.92
CA ARG A 353 0.62 -1.57 -10.42
C ARG A 353 0.62 -3.09 -10.29
N PHE A 354 0.18 -3.61 -9.14
CA PHE A 354 0.23 -5.05 -8.86
C PHE A 354 -1.00 -5.81 -9.33
N SER A 355 -2.08 -5.11 -9.67
CA SER A 355 -3.29 -5.68 -10.25
C SER A 355 -3.72 -4.89 -11.49
N PRO A 356 -2.99 -5.01 -12.62
CA PRO A 356 -3.36 -4.32 -13.87
C PRO A 356 -4.78 -4.62 -14.32
N GLU A 357 -5.23 -5.87 -14.08
CA GLU A 357 -6.61 -6.29 -14.32
C GLU A 357 -7.60 -5.59 -13.40
N GLY A 358 -7.24 -5.38 -12.12
CA GLY A 358 -8.04 -4.61 -11.16
C GLY A 358 -8.20 -3.14 -11.56
N PHE A 359 -7.14 -2.55 -12.12
CA PHE A 359 -7.17 -1.19 -12.64
C PHE A 359 -8.05 -1.09 -13.89
N ASN A 360 -7.86 -1.98 -14.84
CA ASN A 360 -8.73 -2.03 -16.02
C ASN A 360 -10.19 -2.23 -15.63
N ARG A 361 -10.50 -3.11 -14.65
CA ARG A 361 -11.86 -3.26 -14.10
C ARG A 361 -12.37 -1.99 -13.42
N LEU A 362 -11.51 -1.27 -12.69
CA LEU A 362 -11.88 -0.01 -12.05
C LEU A 362 -12.12 1.09 -13.11
N LEU A 363 -11.24 1.22 -14.10
CA LEU A 363 -11.42 2.15 -15.22
C LEU A 363 -12.66 1.82 -16.02
N VAL A 364 -12.88 0.54 -16.32
CA VAL A 364 -14.09 0.07 -17.01
C VAL A 364 -15.34 0.39 -16.18
N ARG A 365 -15.32 0.17 -14.85
CA ARG A 365 -16.46 0.55 -13.97
C ARG A 365 -16.69 2.05 -13.90
N LEU A 366 -15.63 2.85 -13.86
CA LEU A 366 -15.72 4.30 -13.88
C LEU A 366 -16.21 4.79 -15.25
N HIS A 367 -15.70 4.20 -16.34
CA HIS A 367 -16.09 4.54 -17.70
C HIS A 367 -17.55 4.13 -18.00
N LEU A 368 -17.97 2.94 -17.55
CA LEU A 368 -19.36 2.47 -17.64
C LEU A 368 -20.36 3.33 -16.85
N ARG A 369 -19.90 4.04 -15.80
CA ARG A 369 -20.75 5.00 -15.08
C ARG A 369 -20.99 6.28 -15.88
N PHE A 370 -20.14 6.58 -16.86
CA PHE A 370 -20.21 7.76 -17.70
C PHE A 370 -20.54 7.46 -19.18
N ASN A 371 -20.34 6.22 -19.62
CA ASN A 371 -20.51 5.83 -21.03
C ASN A 371 -20.94 4.36 -21.13
N SER A 372 -22.14 4.10 -21.63
CA SER A 372 -22.69 2.74 -21.77
C SER A 372 -22.08 1.94 -22.94
N ASP A 373 -21.35 2.62 -23.84
CA ASP A 373 -20.94 2.09 -25.15
C ASP A 373 -19.43 1.83 -25.25
N LEU A 374 -18.82 1.40 -24.16
CA LEU A 374 -17.37 1.15 -24.07
C LEU A 374 -16.89 0.07 -25.07
N ASP A 375 -17.70 -0.93 -25.35
CA ASP A 375 -17.37 -1.97 -26.32
C ASP A 375 -17.34 -1.42 -27.76
N VAL A 376 -18.25 -0.52 -28.10
CA VAL A 376 -18.28 0.16 -29.41
C VAL A 376 -17.08 1.09 -29.57
N GLU A 377 -16.70 1.82 -28.51
CA GLU A 377 -15.52 2.69 -28.51
C GLU A 377 -14.22 1.89 -28.73
N LEU A 378 -14.07 0.75 -28.05
CA LEU A 378 -12.93 -0.14 -28.20
C LEU A 378 -12.85 -0.77 -29.59
N GLU A 379 -13.99 -1.11 -30.20
CA GLU A 379 -14.04 -1.57 -31.60
C GLU A 379 -13.60 -0.45 -32.56
N GLY A 380 -14.03 0.78 -32.33
CA GLY A 380 -13.59 1.95 -33.10
C GLY A 380 -12.08 2.23 -32.96
N GLU A 381 -11.51 2.07 -31.76
CA GLU A 381 -10.07 2.19 -31.54
C GLU A 381 -9.28 1.08 -32.25
N LYS A 382 -9.77 -0.17 -32.19
CA LYS A 382 -9.20 -1.31 -32.92
C LYS A 382 -9.09 -1.00 -34.39
N GLN A 383 -10.19 -0.55 -35.01
CA GLN A 383 -10.22 -0.24 -36.43
C GLN A 383 -9.24 0.88 -36.80
N LYS A 384 -9.20 1.98 -36.02
CA LYS A 384 -8.23 3.07 -36.23
C LYS A 384 -6.78 2.59 -36.18
N LYS A 385 -6.45 1.66 -35.30
CA LYS A 385 -5.09 1.09 -35.25
C LYS A 385 -4.78 0.18 -36.42
N LEU A 386 -5.72 -0.67 -36.83
CA LEU A 386 -5.59 -1.51 -38.02
C LEU A 386 -5.39 -0.68 -39.29
N ASP A 387 -6.16 0.40 -39.46
CA ASP A 387 -6.02 1.34 -40.58
C ASP A 387 -4.66 2.06 -40.57
N LYS A 388 -4.14 2.39 -39.37
CA LYS A 388 -2.80 3.00 -39.23
C LYS A 388 -1.68 2.05 -39.64
N ILE A 389 -1.77 0.78 -39.22
CA ILE A 389 -0.85 -0.28 -39.65
C ILE A 389 -0.90 -0.42 -41.17
N GLU A 390 -2.08 -0.52 -41.76
CA GLU A 390 -2.24 -0.66 -43.19
C GLU A 390 -1.62 0.51 -43.98
N LYS A 391 -1.86 1.75 -43.53
CA LYS A 391 -1.24 2.94 -44.16
C LYS A 391 0.29 2.93 -44.07
N GLN A 392 0.82 2.46 -42.93
CA GLN A 392 2.27 2.38 -42.71
C GLN A 392 2.90 1.33 -43.63
N TYR A 393 2.31 0.15 -43.76
CA TYR A 393 2.82 -0.92 -44.61
C TYR A 393 2.62 -0.66 -46.09
N ARG A 394 1.56 -0.01 -46.52
CA ARG A 394 1.40 0.50 -47.88
C ARG A 394 2.53 1.46 -48.30
N LYS A 395 3.02 2.31 -47.36
CA LYS A 395 4.19 3.15 -47.61
C LYS A 395 5.48 2.33 -47.76
N LYS A 396 5.69 1.31 -46.87
CA LYS A 396 6.84 0.39 -46.98
C LYS A 396 6.84 -0.37 -48.30
N ILE A 397 5.70 -0.91 -48.71
CA ILE A 397 5.56 -1.65 -49.99
C ILE A 397 5.83 -0.74 -51.18
N LYS A 398 5.29 0.50 -51.18
CA LYS A 398 5.60 1.47 -52.25
C LYS A 398 7.09 1.81 -52.32
N ALA A 399 7.78 1.94 -51.20
CA ALA A 399 9.20 2.21 -51.14
C ALA A 399 10.03 1.03 -51.72
N VAL A 400 9.66 -0.20 -51.39
CA VAL A 400 10.30 -1.42 -51.93
C VAL A 400 10.07 -1.55 -53.45
N ASN A 401 8.87 -1.22 -53.92
CA ASN A 401 8.50 -1.34 -55.34
C ASN A 401 9.13 -0.24 -56.24
N ASN A 402 9.49 0.91 -55.64
CA ASN A 402 10.08 2.03 -56.36
C ASN A 402 11.64 1.95 -56.45
N ASP A 403 12.24 0.90 -55.87
CA ASP A 403 13.70 0.71 -55.92
C ASP A 403 14.14 0.09 -57.24
N SER A 404 14.34 0.96 -58.27
CA SER A 404 14.58 0.59 -59.65
C SER A 404 15.90 -0.16 -59.94
N GLY A 405 16.70 -0.45 -58.91
CA GLY A 405 18.01 -1.13 -59.08
C GLY A 405 18.01 -2.61 -58.68
N LYS A 406 16.87 -3.15 -58.21
CA LYS A 406 16.81 -4.55 -57.71
C LYS A 406 16.17 -5.50 -58.73
N ASP A 407 16.65 -6.76 -58.72
CA ASP A 407 16.06 -7.87 -59.46
C ASP A 407 14.57 -8.06 -59.12
N PRO A 408 13.67 -8.25 -60.08
CA PRO A 408 12.23 -8.42 -59.86
C PRO A 408 11.87 -9.57 -58.90
N GLU A 409 12.65 -10.66 -58.89
CA GLU A 409 12.44 -11.77 -57.96
C GLU A 409 12.75 -11.37 -56.49
N ARG A 410 13.76 -10.55 -56.31
CA ARG A 410 14.15 -10.04 -55.00
C ARG A 410 13.12 -9.06 -54.44
N ILE A 411 12.57 -8.19 -55.26
CA ILE A 411 11.46 -7.29 -54.91
C ILE A 411 10.25 -8.09 -54.47
N LYS A 412 9.87 -9.16 -55.17
CA LYS A 412 8.74 -10.03 -54.77
C LYS A 412 8.97 -10.67 -53.41
N LYS A 413 10.18 -11.17 -53.11
CA LYS A 413 10.51 -11.76 -51.81
C LYS A 413 10.47 -10.73 -50.68
N GLU A 414 10.96 -9.52 -50.89
CA GLU A 414 10.90 -8.42 -49.90
C GLU A 414 9.45 -7.97 -49.66
N ILE A 415 8.63 -7.83 -50.68
CA ILE A 415 7.21 -7.50 -50.53
C ILE A 415 6.47 -8.59 -49.76
N PHE A 416 6.76 -9.88 -50.05
CA PHE A 416 6.13 -10.98 -49.31
C PHE A 416 6.52 -10.99 -47.84
N ALA A 417 7.77 -10.68 -47.50
CA ALA A 417 8.24 -10.55 -46.13
C ALA A 417 7.53 -9.39 -45.39
N VAL A 418 7.37 -8.22 -46.04
CA VAL A 418 6.68 -7.05 -45.52
C VAL A 418 5.18 -7.33 -45.31
N LEU A 419 4.53 -8.07 -46.19
CA LEU A 419 3.13 -8.47 -46.05
C LEU A 419 2.93 -9.46 -44.88
N LYS A 420 3.87 -10.39 -44.69
CA LYS A 420 3.86 -11.32 -43.56
C LYS A 420 4.02 -10.58 -42.23
N GLU A 421 4.99 -9.65 -42.18
CA GLU A 421 5.17 -8.78 -40.98
C GLU A 421 3.92 -7.97 -40.66
N GLN A 422 3.23 -7.44 -41.68
CA GLN A 422 1.97 -6.75 -41.54
C GLN A 422 0.86 -7.64 -40.96
N ASP A 423 0.75 -8.88 -41.45
CA ASP A 423 -0.27 -9.82 -41.01
C ASP A 423 -0.04 -10.24 -39.55
N ASP A 424 1.20 -10.47 -39.14
CA ASP A 424 1.57 -10.79 -37.77
C ASP A 424 1.29 -9.61 -36.83
N GLU A 425 1.57 -8.37 -37.26
CA GLU A 425 1.25 -7.16 -36.45
C GLU A 425 -0.26 -6.93 -36.34
N LYS A 426 -1.03 -7.12 -37.42
CA LYS A 426 -2.50 -7.04 -37.40
C LYS A 426 -3.11 -8.10 -36.50
N LYS A 427 -2.62 -9.34 -36.52
CA LYS A 427 -3.06 -10.44 -35.65
C LYS A 427 -2.80 -10.11 -34.18
N THR A 428 -1.60 -9.60 -33.87
CA THR A 428 -1.25 -9.23 -32.50
C THR A 428 -2.16 -8.13 -31.95
N VAL A 429 -2.42 -7.08 -32.74
CA VAL A 429 -3.36 -6.01 -32.37
C VAL A 429 -4.78 -6.55 -32.26
N GLY A 430 -5.21 -7.41 -33.18
CA GLY A 430 -6.50 -8.08 -33.15
C GLY A 430 -6.73 -8.80 -31.83
N VAL A 431 -5.84 -9.72 -31.45
CA VAL A 431 -5.94 -10.51 -30.21
C VAL A 431 -6.01 -9.63 -28.97
N VAL A 432 -5.17 -8.58 -28.89
CA VAL A 432 -5.16 -7.66 -27.74
C VAL A 432 -6.47 -6.90 -27.59
N TYR A 433 -7.03 -6.41 -28.70
CA TYR A 433 -8.29 -5.67 -28.65
C TYR A 433 -9.50 -6.58 -28.44
N ASP A 434 -9.51 -7.78 -29.03
CA ASP A 434 -10.59 -8.76 -28.82
C ASP A 434 -10.67 -9.20 -27.35
N GLN A 435 -9.52 -9.38 -26.69
CA GLN A 435 -9.49 -9.62 -25.25
C GLN A 435 -10.09 -8.44 -24.46
N LYS A 436 -9.70 -7.20 -24.80
CA LYS A 436 -10.24 -5.99 -24.14
C LYS A 436 -11.75 -5.83 -24.35
N ILE A 437 -12.24 -6.08 -25.55
CA ILE A 437 -13.67 -6.02 -25.89
C ILE A 437 -14.44 -7.09 -25.14
N GLN A 438 -13.91 -8.31 -25.05
CA GLN A 438 -14.54 -9.37 -24.27
C GLN A 438 -14.59 -9.06 -22.77
N GLU A 439 -13.52 -8.50 -22.22
CA GLU A 439 -13.48 -8.06 -20.83
C GLU A 439 -14.48 -6.91 -20.59
N ALA A 440 -14.58 -5.96 -21.51
CA ALA A 440 -15.56 -4.88 -21.46
C ALA A 440 -17.00 -5.42 -21.49
N LYS A 441 -17.34 -6.32 -22.41
CA LYS A 441 -18.67 -6.96 -22.49
C LYS A 441 -19.03 -7.70 -21.20
N LYS A 442 -18.10 -8.46 -20.62
CA LYS A 442 -18.31 -9.14 -19.32
C LYS A 442 -18.56 -8.13 -18.19
N ALA A 443 -17.79 -7.04 -18.15
CA ALA A 443 -17.93 -6.02 -17.13
C ALA A 443 -19.28 -5.26 -17.28
N ILE A 444 -19.73 -5.00 -18.49
CA ILE A 444 -21.05 -4.40 -18.78
C ILE A 444 -22.17 -5.33 -18.27
N GLU A 445 -22.05 -6.62 -18.52
CA GLU A 445 -23.05 -7.62 -18.06
C GLU A 445 -23.06 -7.75 -16.52
N GLU A 446 -21.89 -7.80 -15.88
CA GLU A 446 -21.78 -7.80 -14.42
C GLU A 446 -22.36 -6.53 -13.80
N HIS A 447 -22.12 -5.36 -14.43
CA HIS A 447 -22.66 -4.09 -13.96
C HIS A 447 -24.19 -4.06 -14.05
N LYS A 448 -24.76 -4.53 -15.17
CA LYS A 448 -26.21 -4.65 -15.34
C LYS A 448 -26.85 -5.57 -14.30
N LYS A 449 -26.21 -6.72 -14.00
CA LYS A 449 -26.66 -7.65 -12.96
C LYS A 449 -26.61 -7.04 -11.56
N LEU A 450 -25.56 -6.26 -11.27
CA LEU A 450 -25.39 -5.58 -9.98
C LEU A 450 -26.42 -4.45 -9.79
N GLU A 451 -26.71 -3.69 -10.83
CA GLU A 451 -27.75 -2.66 -10.78
C GLU A 451 -29.15 -3.26 -10.62
N ALA A 452 -29.45 -4.33 -11.32
CA ALA A 452 -30.70 -5.05 -11.14
C ALA A 452 -30.85 -5.58 -9.71
N ALA A 453 -29.79 -6.19 -9.13
CA ALA A 453 -29.81 -6.66 -7.75
C ALA A 453 -30.00 -5.52 -6.72
N LYS A 454 -29.34 -4.36 -6.92
CA LYS A 454 -29.53 -3.17 -6.09
C LYS A 454 -30.95 -2.61 -6.16
N LEU A 455 -31.55 -2.64 -7.34
CA LEU A 455 -32.92 -2.19 -7.55
C LEU A 455 -33.93 -3.12 -6.84
N GLU A 456 -33.68 -4.44 -6.89
CA GLU A 456 -34.49 -5.42 -6.15
C GLU A 456 -34.34 -5.27 -4.63
N GLU A 457 -33.13 -5.06 -4.13
CA GLU A 457 -32.88 -4.82 -2.71
C GLU A 457 -33.56 -3.54 -2.21
N LYS A 458 -33.51 -2.48 -3.04
CA LYS A 458 -34.22 -1.22 -2.74
C LYS A 458 -35.74 -1.42 -2.69
N LYS A 459 -36.31 -2.15 -3.65
CA LYS A 459 -37.74 -2.49 -3.68
C LYS A 459 -38.15 -3.33 -2.44
N LYS A 460 -37.32 -4.30 -2.03
CA LYS A 460 -37.57 -5.09 -0.82
C LYS A 460 -37.53 -4.23 0.46
N LYS A 461 -36.56 -3.31 0.57
CA LYS A 461 -36.48 -2.38 1.72
C LYS A 461 -37.67 -1.41 1.76
N GLU A 462 -38.10 -0.90 0.62
CA GLU A 462 -39.28 -0.04 0.52
C GLU A 462 -40.58 -0.81 0.86
N ALA A 463 -40.71 -2.05 0.44
CA ALA A 463 -41.84 -2.91 0.80
C ALA A 463 -41.87 -3.22 2.30
N GLN A 464 -40.71 -3.55 2.89
CA GLN A 464 -40.60 -3.79 4.35
C GLN A 464 -40.88 -2.53 5.17
N ALA A 465 -40.43 -1.37 4.70
CA ALA A 465 -40.70 -0.09 5.37
C ALA A 465 -42.19 0.28 5.31
N ASN A 466 -42.85 0.03 4.18
CA ASN A 466 -44.28 0.25 4.02
C ASN A 466 -45.13 -0.71 4.89
N GLU A 467 -44.70 -1.96 5.00
CA GLU A 467 -45.37 -2.95 5.86
C GLU A 467 -45.19 -2.63 7.35
N ALA A 468 -43.97 -2.20 7.76
CA ALA A 468 -43.71 -1.73 9.12
C ALA A 468 -44.53 -0.48 9.47
N ALA A 469 -44.68 0.45 8.53
CA ALA A 469 -45.51 1.63 8.68
C ALA A 469 -47.01 1.28 8.82
N TYR A 470 -47.47 0.30 8.03
CA TYR A 470 -48.85 -0.21 8.10
C TYR A 470 -49.13 -0.87 9.46
N GLN A 471 -48.22 -1.74 9.94
CA GLN A 471 -48.35 -2.38 11.27
C GLN A 471 -48.29 -1.37 12.43
N ALA A 472 -47.43 -0.36 12.32
CA ALA A 472 -47.34 0.73 13.29
C ALA A 472 -48.63 1.57 13.35
N SER A 473 -49.31 1.75 12.22
CA SER A 473 -50.60 2.44 12.14
C SER A 473 -51.74 1.66 12.81
N LYS A 474 -51.69 0.31 12.72
CA LYS A 474 -52.68 -0.60 13.26
C LYS A 474 -52.58 -0.74 14.78
N ASN A 475 -51.39 -0.55 15.36
CA ASN A 475 -51.10 -0.72 16.76
C ASN A 475 -51.11 0.59 17.58
N ARG A 476 -51.62 1.71 17.05
CA ARG A 476 -51.80 2.94 17.80
C ARG A 476 -53.00 2.80 18.73
N PRO A 477 -52.84 2.92 20.06
CA PRO A 477 -53.98 2.94 20.99
C PRO A 477 -54.80 4.20 20.73
N VAL A 478 -56.10 3.99 20.55
CA VAL A 478 -57.10 5.06 20.40
C VAL A 478 -57.15 5.85 21.73
N LYS A 479 -56.51 7.02 21.78
CA LYS A 479 -56.76 8.00 22.82
C LYS A 479 -57.91 8.87 22.35
N GLU A 480 -59.08 8.73 23.05
CA GLU A 480 -60.19 9.66 22.94
C GLU A 480 -59.74 11.08 23.29
N THR A 481 -59.72 11.96 22.34
CA THR A 481 -59.75 13.41 22.54
C THR A 481 -60.72 14.02 21.53
N LYS A 482 -61.88 14.34 22.07
CA LYS A 482 -62.94 15.09 21.36
C LYS A 482 -62.43 16.49 20.97
N SER A 483 -62.88 16.90 19.78
CA SER A 483 -62.88 18.29 19.25
C SER A 483 -61.53 18.88 18.79
N LYS A 484 -61.14 18.54 17.57
CA LYS A 484 -60.46 19.43 16.57
C LYS A 484 -60.25 18.73 15.22
N GLU A 485 -61.00 17.66 14.96
CA GLU A 485 -60.80 16.76 13.79
C GLU A 485 -61.44 17.22 12.47
N GLY A 486 -62.28 18.24 12.48
CA GLY A 486 -63.04 18.64 11.25
C GLY A 486 -62.22 19.33 10.17
N LYS A 487 -61.06 19.95 10.49
CA LYS A 487 -60.27 20.71 9.53
C LYS A 487 -59.02 19.97 8.99
N LYS A 488 -58.46 19.04 9.76
CA LYS A 488 -57.25 18.33 9.39
C LYS A 488 -57.50 17.17 8.41
N ASN A 489 -58.67 16.54 8.50
CA ASN A 489 -59.07 15.45 7.61
C ASN A 489 -59.42 15.89 6.17
N SER A 490 -59.78 17.14 5.97
CA SER A 490 -60.06 17.71 4.63
C SER A 490 -58.78 18.13 3.91
N GLU A 491 -57.74 18.56 4.63
CA GLU A 491 -56.43 18.86 4.02
C GLU A 491 -55.62 17.61 3.68
N GLU A 492 -55.58 16.58 4.52
CA GLU A 492 -54.91 15.33 4.21
C GLU A 492 -55.55 14.57 3.02
N LYS A 493 -56.86 14.56 2.91
CA LYS A 493 -57.56 14.00 1.72
C LYS A 493 -57.30 14.80 0.45
N ARG A 494 -57.13 16.12 0.50
CA ARG A 494 -56.71 16.91 -0.64
C ARG A 494 -55.28 16.62 -1.08
N VAL A 495 -54.33 16.55 -0.13
CA VAL A 495 -52.92 16.28 -0.43
C VAL A 495 -52.69 14.85 -0.97
N LEU A 496 -53.48 13.87 -0.52
CA LEU A 496 -53.45 12.49 -1.07
C LEU A 496 -54.03 12.45 -2.50
N SER A 497 -55.16 13.13 -2.75
CA SER A 497 -55.77 13.24 -4.08
C SER A 497 -54.88 13.95 -5.10
N ASP A 498 -54.14 15.00 -4.68
CA ASP A 498 -53.22 15.72 -5.54
C ASP A 498 -51.94 14.93 -5.84
N LYS A 499 -51.48 14.06 -4.90
CA LYS A 499 -50.37 13.14 -5.14
C LYS A 499 -50.73 11.97 -6.04
N GLU A 500 -51.95 11.45 -5.95
CA GLU A 500 -52.46 10.41 -6.86
C GLU A 500 -52.62 10.92 -8.27
N LYS A 501 -53.22 12.13 -8.45
CA LYS A 501 -53.32 12.79 -9.76
C LYS A 501 -51.95 13.06 -10.39
N SER A 502 -50.96 13.51 -9.60
CA SER A 502 -49.63 13.76 -10.11
C SER A 502 -48.85 12.47 -10.48
N ALA A 503 -49.19 11.34 -9.84
CA ALA A 503 -48.62 10.02 -10.19
C ALA A 503 -49.25 9.48 -11.49
N GLU A 504 -50.55 9.61 -11.67
CA GLU A 504 -51.25 9.23 -12.91
C GLU A 504 -50.79 10.10 -14.12
N GLU A 505 -50.63 11.40 -13.93
CA GLU A 505 -50.09 12.30 -14.98
C GLU A 505 -48.64 11.94 -15.38
N ARG A 506 -47.80 11.50 -14.40
CA ARG A 506 -46.45 11.01 -14.70
C ARG A 506 -46.45 9.69 -15.46
N GLU A 507 -47.36 8.78 -15.11
CA GLU A 507 -47.50 7.50 -15.80
C GLU A 507 -48.01 7.67 -17.23
N GLN A 508 -48.96 8.60 -17.45
CA GLN A 508 -49.45 8.95 -18.78
C GLN A 508 -48.38 9.60 -19.65
N ARG A 509 -47.54 10.50 -19.09
CA ARG A 509 -46.40 11.09 -19.81
C ARG A 509 -45.34 10.02 -20.17
N LEU A 510 -45.07 9.08 -19.30
CA LEU A 510 -44.12 7.98 -19.60
C LEU A 510 -44.65 7.04 -20.71
N LYS A 511 -45.96 6.78 -20.72
CA LYS A 511 -46.60 6.01 -21.81
C LYS A 511 -46.55 6.77 -23.16
N GLN A 512 -46.75 8.09 -23.14
CA GLN A 512 -46.63 8.91 -24.34
C GLN A 512 -45.21 8.94 -24.91
N ILE A 513 -44.21 9.12 -24.05
CA ILE A 513 -42.79 9.10 -24.46
C ILE A 513 -42.38 7.74 -25.04
N LEU A 514 -42.93 6.65 -24.51
CA LEU A 514 -42.69 5.29 -25.04
C LEU A 514 -43.35 5.05 -26.40
N LEU A 515 -44.55 5.62 -26.62
CA LEU A 515 -45.24 5.60 -27.92
C LEU A 515 -44.49 6.41 -28.96
N ASP A 516 -44.09 7.64 -28.61
CA ASP A 516 -43.31 8.50 -29.50
C ASP A 516 -41.94 7.88 -29.88
N TYR A 517 -41.33 7.16 -28.96
CA TYR A 517 -40.09 6.42 -29.24
C TYR A 517 -40.29 5.21 -30.14
N GLN A 518 -41.43 4.52 -30.04
CA GLN A 518 -41.79 3.41 -30.94
C GLN A 518 -42.12 3.88 -32.34
N GLU A 519 -42.81 5.04 -32.49
CA GLU A 519 -43.11 5.64 -33.79
C GLU A 519 -41.84 6.14 -34.51
N GLN A 520 -40.91 6.78 -33.78
CA GLN A 520 -39.62 7.17 -34.36
C GLN A 520 -38.74 6.01 -34.83
N LYS A 521 -38.95 4.81 -34.27
CA LYS A 521 -38.21 3.61 -34.65
C LYS A 521 -38.79 2.92 -35.87
N THR A 522 -40.08 3.09 -36.14
CA THR A 522 -40.75 2.54 -37.33
C THR A 522 -40.58 3.44 -38.57
N ASP A 523 -40.24 4.72 -38.40
CA ASP A 523 -39.94 5.62 -39.51
C ASP A 523 -38.46 5.62 -39.93
N SER A 524 -37.59 4.85 -39.24
CA SER A 524 -36.15 4.74 -39.53
C SER A 524 -35.71 3.38 -40.10
N ASP A 525 -36.64 2.42 -40.32
CA ASP A 525 -36.47 1.19 -41.09
C ASP A 525 -37.18 1.34 -42.44
#